data_f12da6b5366b736bf85121a1862208a6
#
_entry.id   f12da6b5366b736bf85121a1862208a6
#
_cell.length_a   1.000
_cell.length_b   1.000
_cell.length_c   1.000
_cell.angle_alpha   90.00
_cell.angle_beta   90.00
_cell.angle_gamma   90.00
#
_symmetry.space_group_name_H-M   'P 1'
#
loop_
_entity.id
_entity.type
_entity.pdbx_description
1 polymer ?
#
loop_
_entity_poly.entity_id
_entity_poly.type
_entity_poly.pdbx_seq_one_letter_code
_entity_poly.pdbx_strand_id
1 'polypeptide(L)'
;MRRSQIAPGVHLSYDAAQKFNRCRISIHFAFPARRETATAHALLPLVMERGYADCPDMTQMTKKLARLYGADLTVDARPMGCSHNLCVSITGIKDQFALEGEKLTQEYAALALGTAFHPYFVGSTFDPEAVGIEKQMLRKALEDEVNDKRLYCQRQANREFFGDSPAGVRQEGYLEEVDGLTPEALTEAYYEMLRTANIELIVLGCDEASTTAVKDALLAELSAIDRAPLPRAENIAMPRREPVRKVEHFDTTQAKLCMLFTLGRPMQPEQLAAVRLAMAPYGGSVTSRLFLNVRERDHLCYYCSSSFQSFTGSMAVNSGVEHTDAARAEQAVLKELADLCDGPITDEELEDCRRGLLAGMNGLEDTLGGIETWYYMEVLRGGPVQTPDDARRALLAVTREDVRDILKQFTLSVSCLLTREEGNENG
;
A
#
# COMPACT_ATOMS: atom_id res chain seq x y z
N MET A 1 18.05 -5.71 9.69
CA MET A 1 16.90 -5.85 10.63
C MET A 1 16.86 -7.26 11.21
N ARG A 2 16.58 -7.42 12.50
CA ARG A 2 16.38 -8.72 13.18
C ARG A 2 14.86 -8.91 13.36
N ARG A 3 14.36 -10.10 13.04
CA ARG A 3 12.94 -10.45 13.21
C ARG A 3 12.80 -11.71 14.05
N SER A 4 11.89 -11.72 15.02
CA SER A 4 11.59 -12.85 15.90
C SER A 4 10.10 -12.94 16.20
N GLN A 5 9.58 -14.14 16.35
CA GLN A 5 8.24 -14.36 16.88
C GLN A 5 8.28 -14.18 18.41
N ILE A 6 7.37 -13.36 18.95
CA ILE A 6 7.31 -13.04 20.39
C ILE A 6 6.05 -13.60 21.07
N ALA A 7 5.01 -13.89 20.27
CA ALA A 7 3.80 -14.62 20.68
C ALA A 7 3.11 -15.23 19.45
N PRO A 8 2.11 -16.12 19.57
CA PRO A 8 1.35 -16.62 18.46
C PRO A 8 0.78 -15.49 17.58
N GLY A 9 1.15 -15.46 16.29
CA GLY A 9 0.75 -14.40 15.35
C GLY A 9 1.32 -13.02 15.64
N VAL A 10 2.34 -12.90 16.54
CA VAL A 10 2.97 -11.63 16.91
C VAL A 10 4.48 -11.71 16.70
N HIS A 11 5.03 -10.78 15.95
CA HIS A 11 6.47 -10.69 15.67
C HIS A 11 7.01 -9.33 16.04
N LEU A 12 8.30 -9.31 16.37
CA LEU A 12 9.11 -8.11 16.56
C LEU A 12 10.14 -8.05 15.43
N SER A 13 10.17 -6.94 14.71
CA SER A 13 11.22 -6.55 13.79
C SER A 13 11.98 -5.35 14.37
N TYR A 14 13.28 -5.46 14.49
CA TYR A 14 14.13 -4.47 15.16
C TYR A 14 15.37 -4.13 14.35
N ASP A 15 15.69 -2.82 14.32
CA ASP A 15 16.97 -2.31 13.83
C ASP A 15 17.38 -1.05 14.61
N ALA A 16 18.61 -1.02 15.11
CA ALA A 16 19.14 0.12 15.85
C ALA A 16 19.22 1.40 15.01
N ALA A 17 19.28 1.28 13.68
CA ALA A 17 19.24 2.38 12.70
C ALA A 17 20.07 3.60 13.17
N GLN A 18 21.34 3.34 13.52
CA GLN A 18 22.21 4.31 14.24
C GLN A 18 22.44 5.61 13.47
N LYS A 19 22.33 5.58 12.14
CA LYS A 19 22.52 6.77 11.30
C LYS A 19 21.46 7.85 11.47
N PHE A 20 20.32 7.54 12.09
CA PHE A 20 19.23 8.49 12.29
C PHE A 20 19.24 9.11 13.68
N ASN A 21 18.85 10.38 13.77
CA ASN A 21 18.62 11.10 15.03
C ASN A 21 17.20 10.90 15.57
N ARG A 22 16.35 10.20 14.82
CA ARG A 22 14.98 9.86 15.20
C ARG A 22 14.82 8.35 15.39
N CYS A 23 13.80 7.97 16.13
CA CYS A 23 13.33 6.61 16.26
C CYS A 23 11.87 6.51 15.77
N ARG A 24 11.46 5.28 15.45
CA ARG A 24 10.10 4.98 15.00
C ARG A 24 9.64 3.67 15.63
N ILE A 25 8.42 3.68 16.13
CA ILE A 25 7.70 2.52 16.66
C ILE A 25 6.42 2.38 15.84
N SER A 26 6.20 1.21 15.26
CA SER A 26 5.01 0.94 14.44
C SER A 26 4.39 -0.41 14.81
N ILE A 27 3.08 -0.43 14.94
CA ILE A 27 2.29 -1.63 15.24
C ILE A 27 1.39 -1.87 14.04
N HIS A 28 1.70 -2.90 13.26
CA HIS A 28 0.93 -3.31 12.11
C HIS A 28 -0.02 -4.44 12.47
N PHE A 29 -1.28 -4.28 12.12
CA PHE A 29 -2.34 -5.28 12.25
C PHE A 29 -2.72 -5.76 10.84
N ALA A 30 -2.24 -6.94 10.45
CA ALA A 30 -2.56 -7.54 9.16
C ALA A 30 -3.68 -8.57 9.32
N PHE A 31 -4.76 -8.40 8.58
CA PHE A 31 -5.93 -9.28 8.59
C PHE A 31 -6.45 -9.52 7.18
N PRO A 32 -7.12 -10.68 6.91
CA PRO A 32 -7.69 -10.96 5.60
C PRO A 32 -8.69 -9.87 5.17
N ALA A 33 -8.61 -9.45 3.91
CA ALA A 33 -9.59 -8.53 3.33
C ALA A 33 -10.93 -9.24 3.17
N ARG A 34 -11.99 -8.70 3.79
CA ARG A 34 -13.36 -9.23 3.74
C ARG A 34 -14.33 -8.11 3.39
N ARG A 35 -15.25 -8.40 2.48
CA ARG A 35 -16.26 -7.43 2.03
C ARG A 35 -17.11 -6.88 3.19
N GLU A 36 -17.51 -7.78 4.09
CA GLU A 36 -18.44 -7.50 5.19
C GLU A 36 -17.87 -6.54 6.25
N THR A 37 -16.55 -6.48 6.38
CA THR A 37 -15.87 -5.62 7.38
C THR A 37 -15.11 -4.46 6.76
N ALA A 38 -15.06 -4.38 5.43
CA ALA A 38 -14.21 -3.42 4.72
C ALA A 38 -14.52 -1.96 5.10
N THR A 39 -15.81 -1.59 5.14
CA THR A 39 -16.22 -0.21 5.42
C THR A 39 -15.98 0.17 6.90
N ALA A 40 -16.17 -0.77 7.83
CA ALA A 40 -15.79 -0.56 9.23
C ALA A 40 -14.27 -0.39 9.38
N HIS A 41 -13.48 -1.23 8.72
CA HIS A 41 -12.02 -1.13 8.74
C HIS A 41 -11.49 0.14 8.04
N ALA A 42 -12.21 0.69 7.07
CA ALA A 42 -11.88 1.99 6.48
C ALA A 42 -12.11 3.16 7.44
N LEU A 43 -13.12 3.05 8.30
CA LEU A 43 -13.48 4.09 9.29
C LEU A 43 -12.59 4.03 10.54
N LEU A 44 -12.13 2.84 10.95
CA LEU A 44 -11.35 2.63 12.18
C LEU A 44 -10.15 3.59 12.31
N PRO A 45 -9.22 3.69 11.35
CA PRO A 45 -8.05 4.56 11.49
C PRO A 45 -8.44 6.02 11.68
N LEU A 46 -9.48 6.50 11.00
CA LEU A 46 -9.96 7.87 11.09
C LEU A 46 -10.45 8.21 12.51
N VAL A 47 -11.21 7.29 13.11
CA VAL A 47 -11.71 7.47 14.48
C VAL A 47 -10.61 7.30 15.52
N MET A 48 -9.70 6.33 15.34
CA MET A 48 -8.59 6.08 16.26
C MET A 48 -7.58 7.23 16.29
N GLU A 49 -7.36 7.91 15.19
CA GLU A 49 -6.42 9.05 15.10
C GLU A 49 -6.91 10.28 15.88
N ARG A 50 -8.21 10.39 16.16
CA ARG A 50 -8.78 11.53 16.89
C ARG A 50 -8.34 11.60 18.34
N GLY A 51 -8.04 10.45 18.96
CA GLY A 51 -7.61 10.42 20.35
C GLY A 51 -7.69 9.03 20.98
N TYR A 52 -7.20 8.91 22.19
CA TYR A 52 -7.24 7.70 23.00
C TYR A 52 -7.60 8.06 24.44
N ALA A 53 -7.73 7.07 25.34
CA ALA A 53 -8.26 7.24 26.70
C ALA A 53 -7.66 8.41 27.50
N ASP A 54 -6.30 8.59 27.44
CA ASP A 54 -5.63 9.67 28.17
C ASP A 54 -5.60 11.02 27.41
N CYS A 55 -5.93 11.00 26.11
CA CYS A 55 -6.02 12.16 25.26
C CYS A 55 -7.23 12.04 24.35
N PRO A 56 -8.44 12.31 24.88
CA PRO A 56 -9.71 11.96 24.22
C PRO A 56 -10.07 12.83 23.00
N ASP A 57 -9.31 13.88 22.73
CA ASP A 57 -9.54 14.77 21.60
C ASP A 57 -8.26 15.21 20.90
N MET A 58 -8.39 15.66 19.65
CA MET A 58 -7.27 16.11 18.80
C MET A 58 -6.47 17.27 19.40
N THR A 59 -7.10 18.13 20.22
CA THR A 59 -6.41 19.26 20.86
C THR A 59 -5.44 18.76 21.93
N GLN A 60 -5.86 17.81 22.74
CA GLN A 60 -5.01 17.19 23.77
C GLN A 60 -3.91 16.37 23.13
N MET A 61 -4.24 15.61 22.08
CA MET A 61 -3.27 14.84 21.30
C MET A 61 -2.19 15.75 20.70
N THR A 62 -2.58 16.82 20.02
CA THR A 62 -1.65 17.80 19.42
C THR A 62 -0.75 18.43 20.47
N LYS A 63 -1.29 18.81 21.65
CA LYS A 63 -0.50 19.35 22.77
C LYS A 63 0.50 18.32 23.31
N LYS A 64 0.10 17.04 23.42
CA LYS A 64 0.98 15.97 23.87
C LYS A 64 2.11 15.73 22.88
N LEU A 65 1.81 15.64 21.59
CA LEU A 65 2.80 15.49 20.53
C LEU A 65 3.79 16.66 20.48
N ALA A 66 3.29 17.89 20.65
CA ALA A 66 4.15 19.08 20.71
C ALA A 66 5.13 19.03 21.90
N ARG A 67 4.69 18.58 23.08
CA ARG A 67 5.56 18.38 24.26
C ARG A 67 6.57 17.27 24.05
N LEU A 68 6.27 16.30 23.19
CA LEU A 68 7.18 15.24 22.78
C LEU A 68 8.07 15.64 21.58
N TYR A 69 8.47 16.92 21.55
CA TYR A 69 9.36 17.50 20.54
C TYR A 69 8.80 17.44 19.11
N GLY A 70 7.48 17.55 18.96
CA GLY A 70 6.83 17.44 17.66
C GLY A 70 6.91 16.01 17.10
N ALA A 71 6.70 15.03 17.94
CA ALA A 71 6.55 13.65 17.48
C ALA A 71 5.35 13.56 16.52
N ASP A 72 5.48 12.68 15.54
CA ASP A 72 4.48 12.42 14.49
C ASP A 72 3.81 11.08 14.76
N LEU A 73 2.52 11.10 15.10
CA LEU A 73 1.67 9.90 15.28
C LEU A 73 0.73 9.80 14.10
N THR A 74 0.68 8.64 13.48
CA THR A 74 -0.25 8.36 12.37
C THR A 74 -0.98 7.04 12.60
N VAL A 75 -2.25 6.99 12.20
CA VAL A 75 -3.03 5.77 12.10
C VAL A 75 -3.49 5.65 10.66
N ASP A 76 -2.96 4.69 9.92
CA ASP A 76 -3.33 4.50 8.52
C ASP A 76 -3.77 3.07 8.24
N ALA A 77 -4.49 2.90 7.14
CA ALA A 77 -4.86 1.58 6.63
C ALA A 77 -4.49 1.45 5.15
N ARG A 78 -3.95 0.28 4.75
CA ARG A 78 -3.48 0.03 3.38
C ARG A 78 -3.86 -1.36 2.90
N PRO A 79 -4.26 -1.50 1.62
CA PRO A 79 -4.47 -2.81 1.02
C PRO A 79 -3.11 -3.48 0.73
N MET A 80 -2.99 -4.76 1.04
CA MET A 80 -1.80 -5.58 0.83
C MET A 80 -2.18 -6.91 0.18
N GLY A 81 -2.47 -6.88 -1.12
CA GLY A 81 -2.96 -8.04 -1.86
C GLY A 81 -4.33 -8.49 -1.34
N CYS A 82 -4.40 -9.68 -0.76
CA CYS A 82 -5.61 -10.24 -0.15
C CYS A 82 -5.78 -9.90 1.33
N SER A 83 -4.96 -9.00 1.86
CA SER A 83 -5.02 -8.51 3.24
C SER A 83 -5.24 -7.01 3.29
N HIS A 84 -5.86 -6.56 4.37
CA HIS A 84 -5.79 -5.18 4.80
C HIS A 84 -4.81 -5.06 5.96
N ASN A 85 -4.15 -3.93 6.07
CA ASN A 85 -3.22 -3.62 7.14
C ASN A 85 -3.60 -2.29 7.78
N LEU A 86 -3.89 -2.30 9.09
CA LEU A 86 -3.98 -1.08 9.88
C LEU A 86 -2.64 -0.89 10.60
N CYS A 87 -2.11 0.32 10.59
CA CYS A 87 -0.84 0.65 11.21
C CYS A 87 -1.00 1.85 12.15
N VAL A 88 -0.58 1.68 13.39
CA VAL A 88 -0.36 2.78 14.34
C VAL A 88 1.14 3.00 14.44
N SER A 89 1.61 4.18 14.09
CA SER A 89 3.04 4.47 14.11
C SER A 89 3.35 5.84 14.71
N ILE A 90 4.47 5.91 15.42
CA ILE A 90 4.99 7.16 15.96
C ILE A 90 6.46 7.33 15.62
N THR A 91 6.84 8.56 15.24
CA THR A 91 8.22 8.92 14.91
C THR A 91 8.61 10.18 15.69
N GLY A 92 9.70 10.10 16.45
CA GLY A 92 10.21 11.22 17.22
C GLY A 92 11.73 11.22 17.34
N ILE A 93 12.32 12.20 18.03
CA ILE A 93 13.76 12.26 18.30
C ILE A 93 14.16 11.17 19.30
N LYS A 94 15.41 10.70 19.24
CA LYS A 94 15.92 9.72 20.22
C LYS A 94 16.11 10.34 21.60
N ASP A 95 16.03 9.52 22.65
CA ASP A 95 16.17 9.91 24.06
C ASP A 95 17.41 10.77 24.33
N GLN A 96 18.53 10.48 23.65
CA GLN A 96 19.78 11.22 23.80
C GLN A 96 19.72 12.69 23.37
N PHE A 97 18.68 13.08 22.63
CA PHE A 97 18.45 14.45 22.18
C PHE A 97 17.38 15.18 23.01
N ALA A 98 16.81 14.49 24.02
CA ALA A 98 15.90 15.12 24.97
C ALA A 98 16.64 16.17 25.83
N LEU A 99 16.04 17.34 26.02
CA LEU A 99 16.69 18.47 26.70
C LEU A 99 16.79 18.27 28.22
N GLU A 100 15.81 17.59 28.81
CA GLU A 100 15.70 17.38 30.26
C GLU A 100 15.93 15.90 30.65
N GLY A 101 16.43 15.09 29.72
CA GLY A 101 16.73 13.67 29.95
C GLY A 101 15.50 12.77 30.00
N GLU A 102 14.40 13.20 29.37
CA GLU A 102 13.16 12.43 29.28
C GLU A 102 13.39 11.11 28.54
N LYS A 103 12.62 10.09 28.92
CA LYS A 103 12.59 8.80 28.26
C LYS A 103 11.58 8.78 27.13
N LEU A 104 11.88 9.52 26.06
CA LEU A 104 10.97 9.74 24.94
C LEU A 104 10.50 8.46 24.28
N THR A 105 11.37 7.44 24.15
CA THR A 105 10.99 6.13 23.60
C THR A 105 9.88 5.46 24.39
N GLN A 106 9.88 5.60 25.73
CA GLN A 106 8.80 5.06 26.58
C GLN A 106 7.51 5.84 26.38
N GLU A 107 7.57 7.17 26.27
CA GLU A 107 6.41 8.02 25.98
C GLU A 107 5.83 7.71 24.60
N TYR A 108 6.69 7.51 23.59
CA TYR A 108 6.24 7.10 22.25
C TYR A 108 5.56 5.73 22.27
N ALA A 109 6.15 4.77 23.00
CA ALA A 109 5.53 3.45 23.14
C ALA A 109 4.17 3.54 23.82
N ALA A 110 4.06 4.29 24.94
CA ALA A 110 2.82 4.50 25.65
C ALA A 110 1.75 5.15 24.75
N LEU A 111 2.14 6.12 23.92
CA LEU A 111 1.24 6.79 23.00
C LEU A 111 0.76 5.85 21.88
N ALA A 112 1.68 5.11 21.24
CA ALA A 112 1.33 4.18 20.18
C ALA A 112 0.44 3.02 20.70
N LEU A 113 0.78 2.45 21.85
CA LEU A 113 0.00 1.40 22.50
C LEU A 113 -1.35 1.93 23.01
N GLY A 114 -1.37 3.12 23.61
CA GLY A 114 -2.61 3.77 24.01
C GLY A 114 -3.57 3.97 22.84
N THR A 115 -3.07 4.50 21.72
CA THR A 115 -3.87 4.69 20.50
C THR A 115 -4.34 3.34 19.92
N ALA A 116 -3.50 2.30 19.96
CA ALA A 116 -3.82 1.01 19.39
C ALA A 116 -4.77 0.16 20.26
N PHE A 117 -4.63 0.20 21.61
CA PHE A 117 -5.31 -0.72 22.53
C PHE A 117 -6.30 -0.04 23.48
N HIS A 118 -6.23 1.27 23.65
CA HIS A 118 -7.09 2.06 24.53
C HIS A 118 -7.70 3.26 23.81
N PRO A 119 -8.40 3.06 22.66
CA PRO A 119 -9.06 4.16 21.97
C PRO A 119 -10.06 4.84 22.91
N TYR A 120 -10.41 6.09 22.61
CA TYR A 120 -11.37 6.80 23.43
C TYR A 120 -12.78 6.24 23.22
N PHE A 121 -13.35 5.70 24.29
CA PHE A 121 -14.70 5.16 24.33
C PHE A 121 -15.61 6.04 25.21
N VAL A 122 -16.87 6.14 24.80
CA VAL A 122 -17.96 6.67 25.60
C VAL A 122 -18.84 5.48 26.02
N GLY A 123 -18.80 5.14 27.29
CA GLY A 123 -19.38 3.89 27.75
C GLY A 123 -18.58 2.68 27.25
N SER A 124 -19.19 1.84 26.42
CA SER A 124 -18.57 0.61 25.90
C SER A 124 -18.24 0.66 24.39
N THR A 125 -18.43 1.80 23.73
CA THR A 125 -18.25 1.95 22.28
C THR A 125 -17.36 3.14 21.96
N PHE A 126 -16.86 3.22 20.72
CA PHE A 126 -16.27 4.45 20.21
C PHE A 126 -17.22 5.63 20.43
N ASP A 127 -16.64 6.82 20.64
CA ASP A 127 -17.42 8.04 20.82
C ASP A 127 -18.38 8.26 19.63
N PRO A 128 -19.72 8.30 19.85
CA PRO A 128 -20.69 8.49 18.79
C PRO A 128 -20.51 9.79 17.99
N GLU A 129 -20.02 10.87 18.64
CA GLU A 129 -19.76 12.13 17.99
C GLU A 129 -18.57 12.01 17.02
N ALA A 130 -17.46 11.41 17.46
CA ALA A 130 -16.29 11.15 16.64
C ALA A 130 -16.65 10.25 15.44
N VAL A 131 -17.38 9.15 15.70
CA VAL A 131 -17.86 8.26 14.63
C VAL A 131 -18.73 9.01 13.62
N GLY A 132 -19.64 9.87 14.11
CA GLY A 132 -20.53 10.66 13.25
C GLY A 132 -19.76 11.61 12.32
N ILE A 133 -18.73 12.30 12.84
CA ILE A 133 -17.89 13.20 12.06
C ILE A 133 -17.12 12.43 11.00
N GLU A 134 -16.44 11.35 11.39
CA GLU A 134 -15.59 10.60 10.45
C GLU A 134 -16.40 9.83 9.40
N LYS A 135 -17.62 9.39 9.73
CA LYS A 135 -18.56 8.86 8.73
C LYS A 135 -18.89 9.89 7.64
N GLN A 136 -19.11 11.16 8.01
CA GLN A 136 -19.37 12.21 7.03
C GLN A 136 -18.15 12.45 6.14
N MET A 137 -16.95 12.44 6.73
CA MET A 137 -15.70 12.59 5.97
C MET A 137 -15.47 11.41 5.01
N LEU A 138 -15.65 10.18 5.49
CA LEU A 138 -15.54 8.98 4.66
C LEU A 138 -16.57 8.98 3.52
N ARG A 139 -17.84 9.31 3.82
CA ARG A 139 -18.88 9.45 2.80
C ARG A 139 -18.45 10.43 1.72
N LYS A 140 -18.05 11.63 2.12
CA LYS A 140 -17.63 12.66 1.17
C LYS A 140 -16.44 12.19 0.32
N ALA A 141 -15.45 11.56 0.92
CA ALA A 141 -14.31 11.02 0.19
C ALA A 141 -14.73 9.96 -0.85
N LEU A 142 -15.69 9.10 -0.52
CA LEU A 142 -16.23 8.09 -1.45
C LEU A 142 -17.09 8.70 -2.56
N GLU A 143 -17.89 9.74 -2.26
CA GLU A 143 -18.67 10.49 -3.25
C GLU A 143 -17.77 11.28 -4.20
N ASP A 144 -16.72 11.90 -3.68
CA ASP A 144 -15.76 12.69 -4.44
C ASP A 144 -14.80 11.85 -5.31
N GLU A 145 -14.77 10.54 -5.12
CA GLU A 145 -13.93 9.62 -5.88
C GLU A 145 -14.10 9.76 -7.40
N VAL A 146 -15.33 9.95 -7.82
CA VAL A 146 -15.69 10.10 -9.25
C VAL A 146 -15.05 11.36 -9.87
N ASN A 147 -14.61 12.31 -9.08
CA ASN A 147 -13.98 13.55 -9.55
C ASN A 147 -12.54 13.31 -10.05
N ASP A 148 -11.81 12.35 -9.48
CA ASP A 148 -10.54 11.87 -10.03
C ASP A 148 -10.80 10.79 -11.10
N LYS A 149 -10.94 11.21 -12.35
CA LYS A 149 -11.24 10.32 -13.47
C LYS A 149 -10.19 9.24 -13.71
N ARG A 150 -8.92 9.50 -13.36
CA ARG A 150 -7.84 8.52 -13.47
C ARG A 150 -8.02 7.43 -12.42
N LEU A 151 -8.22 7.81 -11.17
CA LEU A 151 -8.45 6.88 -10.07
C LEU A 151 -9.74 6.09 -10.28
N TYR A 152 -10.81 6.76 -10.71
CA TYR A 152 -12.08 6.11 -11.02
C TYR A 152 -11.93 5.05 -12.11
N CYS A 153 -11.28 5.36 -13.24
CA CYS A 153 -11.02 4.40 -14.31
C CYS A 153 -10.22 3.18 -13.81
N GLN A 154 -9.20 3.42 -13.00
CA GLN A 154 -8.38 2.36 -12.40
C GLN A 154 -9.20 1.46 -11.47
N ARG A 155 -10.12 2.03 -10.69
CA ARG A 155 -11.03 1.27 -9.81
C ARG A 155 -12.03 0.43 -10.60
N GLN A 156 -12.58 0.96 -11.68
CA GLN A 156 -13.45 0.19 -12.58
C GLN A 156 -12.67 -0.98 -13.20
N ALA A 157 -11.44 -0.75 -13.64
CA ALA A 157 -10.59 -1.82 -14.15
C ALA A 157 -10.30 -2.88 -13.08
N ASN A 158 -9.96 -2.47 -11.84
CA ASN A 158 -9.72 -3.38 -10.72
C ASN A 158 -10.97 -4.21 -10.38
N ARG A 159 -12.16 -3.61 -10.41
CA ARG A 159 -13.42 -4.31 -10.17
C ARG A 159 -13.65 -5.43 -11.19
N GLU A 160 -13.42 -5.16 -12.47
CA GLU A 160 -13.52 -6.16 -13.53
C GLU A 160 -12.42 -7.22 -13.42
N PHE A 161 -11.23 -6.83 -12.97
CA PHE A 161 -10.07 -7.71 -12.88
C PHE A 161 -10.15 -8.67 -11.70
N PHE A 162 -10.42 -8.16 -10.52
CA PHE A 162 -10.41 -8.93 -9.27
C PHE A 162 -11.77 -9.56 -8.93
N GLY A 163 -12.90 -8.98 -9.41
CA GLY A 163 -14.24 -9.45 -9.08
C GLY A 163 -14.45 -9.55 -7.57
N ASP A 164 -15.02 -10.68 -7.13
CA ASP A 164 -15.30 -10.96 -5.71
C ASP A 164 -14.10 -11.56 -4.95
N SER A 165 -12.91 -11.57 -5.56
CA SER A 165 -11.73 -12.07 -4.85
C SER A 165 -11.34 -11.15 -3.67
N PRO A 166 -10.66 -11.66 -2.63
CA PRO A 166 -10.21 -10.82 -1.53
C PRO A 166 -9.34 -9.62 -1.96
N ALA A 167 -8.59 -9.75 -3.07
CA ALA A 167 -7.79 -8.65 -3.62
C ALA A 167 -8.65 -7.54 -4.27
N GLY A 168 -9.93 -7.80 -4.55
CA GLY A 168 -10.90 -6.84 -5.05
C GLY A 168 -11.65 -6.08 -3.95
N VAL A 169 -11.49 -6.49 -2.69
CA VAL A 169 -12.12 -5.81 -1.55
C VAL A 169 -11.50 -4.42 -1.38
N ARG A 170 -12.36 -3.41 -1.37
CA ARG A 170 -11.94 -2.02 -1.29
C ARG A 170 -11.49 -1.64 0.11
N GLN A 171 -10.27 -1.12 0.22
CA GLN A 171 -9.73 -0.59 1.47
C GLN A 171 -10.53 0.63 1.99
N GLU A 172 -11.01 1.46 1.09
CA GLU A 172 -11.79 2.66 1.39
C GLU A 172 -13.23 2.36 1.80
N GLY A 173 -13.64 1.09 1.73
CA GLY A 173 -15.02 0.68 2.00
C GLY A 173 -15.97 1.02 0.85
N TYR A 174 -17.26 1.05 1.19
CA TYR A 174 -18.35 1.14 0.22
C TYR A 174 -19.37 2.19 0.66
N LEU A 175 -19.71 3.10 -0.24
CA LEU A 175 -20.57 4.25 0.04
C LEU A 175 -21.94 3.82 0.60
N GLU A 176 -22.53 2.77 0.03
CA GLU A 176 -23.83 2.24 0.43
C GLU A 176 -23.88 1.68 1.85
N GLU A 177 -22.72 1.40 2.46
CA GLU A 177 -22.62 0.84 3.81
C GLU A 177 -22.33 1.90 4.88
N VAL A 178 -21.82 3.06 4.48
CA VAL A 178 -21.40 4.10 5.44
C VAL A 178 -22.52 4.48 6.40
N ASP A 179 -23.76 4.64 5.91
CA ASP A 179 -24.89 5.03 6.76
C ASP A 179 -25.24 3.99 7.81
N GLY A 180 -25.10 2.72 7.48
CA GLY A 180 -25.38 1.60 8.37
C GLY A 180 -24.35 1.38 9.48
N LEU A 181 -23.16 2.02 9.41
CA LEU A 181 -22.16 1.88 10.46
C LEU A 181 -22.59 2.59 11.73
N THR A 182 -22.65 1.82 12.84
CA THR A 182 -22.90 2.34 14.19
C THR A 182 -21.62 2.29 15.04
N PRO A 183 -21.55 3.06 16.15
CA PRO A 183 -20.43 2.96 17.09
C PRO A 183 -20.21 1.53 17.61
N GLU A 184 -21.29 0.76 17.82
CA GLU A 184 -21.25 -0.64 18.28
C GLU A 184 -20.59 -1.53 17.21
N ALA A 185 -21.04 -1.42 15.96
CA ALA A 185 -20.49 -2.21 14.85
C ALA A 185 -19.00 -1.89 14.59
N LEU A 186 -18.62 -0.62 14.72
CA LEU A 186 -17.22 -0.20 14.60
C LEU A 186 -16.39 -0.77 15.76
N THR A 187 -16.93 -0.77 16.97
CA THR A 187 -16.27 -1.33 18.15
C THR A 187 -16.10 -2.84 18.05
N GLU A 188 -17.10 -3.54 17.51
CA GLU A 188 -16.99 -4.99 17.25
C GLU A 188 -15.89 -5.29 16.21
N ALA A 189 -15.83 -4.54 15.11
CA ALA A 189 -14.79 -4.68 14.09
C ALA A 189 -13.40 -4.42 14.68
N TYR A 190 -13.25 -3.42 15.55
CA TYR A 190 -12.01 -3.15 16.27
C TYR A 190 -11.57 -4.33 17.15
N TYR A 191 -12.47 -4.90 17.97
CA TYR A 191 -12.13 -6.04 18.80
C TYR A 191 -11.89 -7.31 17.99
N GLU A 192 -12.60 -7.51 16.90
CA GLU A 192 -12.31 -8.60 15.95
C GLU A 192 -10.90 -8.47 15.37
N MET A 193 -10.52 -7.28 14.94
CA MET A 193 -9.17 -7.00 14.45
C MET A 193 -8.11 -7.31 15.53
N LEU A 194 -8.27 -6.84 16.76
CA LEU A 194 -7.35 -7.13 17.85
C LEU A 194 -7.19 -8.63 18.13
N ARG A 195 -8.29 -9.37 18.06
CA ARG A 195 -8.32 -10.80 18.32
C ARG A 195 -7.69 -11.61 17.20
N THR A 196 -7.89 -11.22 15.94
CA THR A 196 -7.61 -12.08 14.77
C THR A 196 -6.42 -11.65 13.92
N ALA A 197 -5.97 -10.38 14.01
CA ALA A 197 -4.89 -9.88 13.17
C ALA A 197 -3.54 -10.53 13.50
N ASN A 198 -2.71 -10.71 12.49
CA ASN A 198 -1.29 -10.93 12.68
C ASN A 198 -0.63 -9.57 12.98
N ILE A 199 0.17 -9.52 14.04
CA ILE A 199 0.79 -8.28 14.51
C ILE A 199 2.29 -8.29 14.19
N GLU A 200 2.77 -7.23 13.58
CA GLU A 200 4.19 -6.95 13.43
C GLU A 200 4.51 -5.66 14.19
N LEU A 201 5.25 -5.77 15.30
CA LEU A 201 5.86 -4.63 15.98
C LEU A 201 7.18 -4.32 15.29
N ILE A 202 7.31 -3.10 14.75
CA ILE A 202 8.55 -2.65 14.12
C ILE A 202 9.13 -1.53 14.97
N VAL A 203 10.38 -1.70 15.43
CA VAL A 203 11.09 -0.72 16.25
C VAL A 203 12.39 -0.34 15.56
N LEU A 204 12.52 0.90 15.15
CA LEU A 204 13.66 1.43 14.43
C LEU A 204 14.32 2.59 15.20
N GLY A 205 15.64 2.57 15.31
CA GLY A 205 16.39 3.66 15.88
C GLY A 205 16.49 3.67 17.41
N CYS A 206 15.84 2.74 18.11
CA CYS A 206 15.96 2.55 19.55
C CYS A 206 17.15 1.65 19.91
N ASP A 207 17.58 1.69 21.16
CA ASP A 207 18.52 0.69 21.69
C ASP A 207 17.79 -0.62 22.06
N GLU A 208 18.56 -1.65 22.40
CA GLU A 208 18.03 -2.98 22.69
C GLU A 208 17.20 -3.02 23.99
N ALA A 209 17.57 -2.22 25.00
CA ALA A 209 16.85 -2.13 26.27
C ALA A 209 15.48 -1.46 26.07
N SER A 210 15.45 -0.32 25.37
CA SER A 210 14.21 0.38 25.00
C SER A 210 13.32 -0.49 24.12
N THR A 211 13.89 -1.21 23.14
CA THR A 211 13.14 -2.14 22.28
C THR A 211 12.52 -3.28 23.11
N THR A 212 13.25 -3.81 24.08
CA THR A 212 12.72 -4.83 24.99
C THR A 212 11.57 -4.29 25.83
N ALA A 213 11.68 -3.07 26.36
CA ALA A 213 10.60 -2.44 27.09
C ALA A 213 9.33 -2.23 26.23
N VAL A 214 9.47 -1.78 24.98
CA VAL A 214 8.35 -1.65 24.03
C VAL A 214 7.70 -3.00 23.76
N LYS A 215 8.50 -4.04 23.52
CA LYS A 215 8.02 -5.41 23.32
C LYS A 215 7.23 -5.91 24.53
N ASP A 216 7.78 -5.74 25.75
CA ASP A 216 7.13 -6.22 26.97
C ASP A 216 5.82 -5.47 27.24
N ALA A 217 5.77 -4.17 26.96
CA ALA A 217 4.54 -3.38 27.04
C ALA A 217 3.48 -3.88 26.04
N LEU A 218 3.85 -4.15 24.77
CA LEU A 218 2.91 -4.76 23.81
C LEU A 218 2.40 -6.13 24.30
N LEU A 219 3.27 -6.99 24.82
CA LEU A 219 2.87 -8.30 25.31
C LEU A 219 1.93 -8.20 26.53
N ALA A 220 2.11 -7.18 27.38
CA ALA A 220 1.19 -6.91 28.48
C ALA A 220 -0.23 -6.56 27.96
N GLU A 221 -0.34 -5.68 26.95
CA GLU A 221 -1.64 -5.36 26.33
C GLU A 221 -2.30 -6.61 25.72
N LEU A 222 -1.53 -7.40 24.99
CA LEU A 222 -2.04 -8.60 24.33
C LEU A 222 -2.46 -9.71 25.31
N SER A 223 -1.90 -9.73 26.52
CA SER A 223 -2.24 -10.73 27.55
C SER A 223 -3.67 -10.62 28.04
N ALA A 224 -4.30 -9.45 27.91
CA ALA A 224 -5.69 -9.20 28.26
C ALA A 224 -6.70 -9.61 27.17
N ILE A 225 -6.21 -10.02 25.98
CA ILE A 225 -7.03 -10.32 24.81
C ILE A 225 -6.96 -11.83 24.52
N ASP A 226 -8.12 -12.48 24.44
CA ASP A 226 -8.20 -13.87 23.96
C ASP A 226 -7.97 -13.91 22.43
N ARG A 227 -6.71 -14.02 22.06
CA ARG A 227 -6.27 -13.94 20.65
C ARG A 227 -6.40 -15.28 19.94
N ALA A 228 -6.96 -15.22 18.74
CA ALA A 228 -7.04 -16.33 17.79
C ALA A 228 -6.59 -15.84 16.39
N PRO A 229 -5.27 -15.63 16.16
CA PRO A 229 -4.77 -15.07 14.91
C PRO A 229 -5.19 -15.93 13.72
N LEU A 230 -5.76 -15.31 12.71
CA LEU A 230 -6.11 -15.99 11.46
C LEU A 230 -4.84 -16.30 10.64
N PRO A 231 -4.84 -17.35 9.83
CA PRO A 231 -3.80 -17.56 8.85
C PRO A 231 -3.62 -16.31 7.98
N ARG A 232 -2.39 -16.01 7.61
CA ARG A 232 -2.14 -14.92 6.65
C ARG A 232 -2.84 -15.24 5.34
N ALA A 233 -3.43 -14.22 4.72
CA ALA A 233 -3.99 -14.38 3.40
C ALA A 233 -2.87 -14.72 2.40
N GLU A 234 -3.12 -15.73 1.59
CA GLU A 234 -2.17 -16.12 0.54
C GLU A 234 -2.17 -15.11 -0.61
N ASN A 235 -1.01 -14.92 -1.21
CA ASN A 235 -0.91 -14.15 -2.44
C ASN A 235 -1.59 -14.92 -3.58
N ILE A 236 -2.44 -14.24 -4.32
CA ILE A 236 -3.18 -14.81 -5.45
C ILE A 236 -2.72 -14.18 -6.76
N ALA A 237 -2.98 -14.84 -7.86
CA ALA A 237 -2.97 -14.24 -9.17
C ALA A 237 -4.28 -14.53 -9.88
N MET A 238 -4.76 -13.55 -10.63
CA MET A 238 -5.97 -13.75 -11.43
C MET A 238 -5.64 -14.68 -12.61
N PRO A 239 -6.53 -15.64 -12.91
CA PRO A 239 -6.30 -16.58 -14.01
C PRO A 239 -6.27 -15.84 -15.36
N ARG A 240 -5.57 -16.43 -16.32
CA ARG A 240 -5.63 -15.96 -17.70
C ARG A 240 -7.02 -16.20 -18.26
N ARG A 241 -7.56 -15.21 -18.94
CA ARG A 241 -8.88 -15.25 -19.58
C ARG A 241 -8.89 -14.36 -20.82
N GLU A 242 -9.92 -14.49 -21.64
CA GLU A 242 -10.18 -13.52 -22.71
C GLU A 242 -10.33 -12.11 -22.10
N PRO A 243 -9.71 -11.11 -22.73
CA PRO A 243 -9.75 -9.75 -22.20
C PRO A 243 -11.16 -9.16 -22.15
N VAL A 244 -11.55 -8.67 -20.99
CA VAL A 244 -12.78 -7.90 -20.81
C VAL A 244 -12.49 -6.46 -21.24
N ARG A 245 -13.27 -5.94 -22.19
CA ARG A 245 -13.24 -4.52 -22.58
C ARG A 245 -14.46 -3.81 -22.02
N LYS A 246 -14.21 -2.82 -21.16
CA LYS A 246 -15.24 -2.00 -20.54
C LYS A 246 -15.09 -0.57 -21.02
N VAL A 247 -16.18 0.01 -21.53
CA VAL A 247 -16.24 1.42 -21.90
C VAL A 247 -17.31 2.07 -21.05
N GLU A 248 -16.95 3.16 -20.39
CA GLU A 248 -17.92 4.00 -19.67
C GLU A 248 -17.87 5.41 -20.24
N HIS A 249 -19.07 5.99 -20.41
CA HIS A 249 -19.22 7.35 -20.90
C HIS A 249 -19.31 8.33 -19.75
N PHE A 250 -18.49 9.36 -19.84
CA PHE A 250 -18.37 10.36 -18.77
C PHE A 250 -18.04 11.73 -19.38
N ASP A 251 -18.55 12.79 -18.78
CA ASP A 251 -18.12 14.14 -19.15
C ASP A 251 -16.69 14.37 -18.66
N THR A 252 -15.75 14.30 -19.57
CA THR A 252 -14.33 14.46 -19.31
C THR A 252 -13.61 15.07 -20.51
N THR A 253 -12.64 15.94 -20.24
CA THR A 253 -11.84 16.57 -21.29
C THR A 253 -10.86 15.63 -21.98
N GLN A 254 -10.50 14.53 -21.30
CA GLN A 254 -9.55 13.52 -21.80
C GLN A 254 -10.05 12.14 -21.42
N ALA A 255 -9.99 11.21 -22.34
CA ALA A 255 -10.23 9.81 -22.03
C ALA A 255 -9.15 9.24 -21.09
N LYS A 256 -9.56 8.30 -20.25
CA LYS A 256 -8.66 7.54 -19.36
C LYS A 256 -8.70 6.07 -19.75
N LEU A 257 -7.53 5.51 -19.99
CA LEU A 257 -7.34 4.10 -20.32
C LEU A 257 -6.57 3.41 -19.21
N CYS A 258 -7.14 2.35 -18.65
CA CYS A 258 -6.49 1.47 -17.69
C CYS A 258 -6.51 0.03 -18.22
N MET A 259 -5.32 -0.54 -18.41
CA MET A 259 -5.16 -1.92 -18.89
C MET A 259 -4.51 -2.76 -17.80
N LEU A 260 -5.13 -3.90 -17.45
CA LEU A 260 -4.64 -4.82 -16.42
C LEU A 260 -4.22 -6.14 -17.06
N PHE A 261 -3.02 -6.56 -16.71
CA PHE A 261 -2.39 -7.80 -17.18
C PHE A 261 -2.15 -8.72 -15.98
N THR A 262 -2.23 -10.04 -16.22
CA THR A 262 -1.93 -11.06 -15.22
C THR A 262 -0.74 -11.92 -15.63
N LEU A 263 0.05 -12.39 -14.64
CA LEU A 263 0.98 -13.51 -14.81
C LEU A 263 0.24 -14.86 -14.94
N GLY A 264 -1.03 -14.93 -14.50
CA GLY A 264 -1.81 -16.17 -14.46
C GLY A 264 -1.40 -17.14 -13.35
N ARG A 265 -0.46 -16.76 -12.50
CA ARG A 265 0.05 -17.51 -11.35
C ARG A 265 0.63 -16.57 -10.30
N PRO A 266 0.70 -16.98 -9.02
CA PRO A 266 1.40 -16.22 -8.01
C PRO A 266 2.85 -15.97 -8.40
N MET A 267 3.35 -14.77 -8.12
CA MET A 267 4.75 -14.41 -8.36
C MET A 267 5.65 -15.15 -7.36
N GLN A 268 6.74 -15.72 -7.86
CA GLN A 268 7.75 -16.30 -6.98
C GLN A 268 8.71 -15.21 -6.48
N PRO A 269 9.12 -15.23 -5.21
CA PRO A 269 10.01 -14.21 -4.64
C PRO A 269 11.31 -14.00 -5.44
N GLU A 270 11.88 -15.07 -6.00
CA GLU A 270 13.12 -15.06 -6.80
C GLU A 270 12.98 -14.26 -8.09
N GLN A 271 11.76 -14.13 -8.61
CA GLN A 271 11.47 -13.40 -9.85
C GLN A 271 11.30 -11.90 -9.66
N LEU A 272 11.23 -11.43 -8.40
CA LEU A 272 10.93 -10.03 -8.10
C LEU A 272 11.95 -9.07 -8.73
N ALA A 273 13.23 -9.42 -8.72
CA ALA A 273 14.29 -8.61 -9.33
C ALA A 273 14.10 -8.51 -10.86
N ALA A 274 13.80 -9.64 -11.52
CA ALA A 274 13.54 -9.68 -12.95
C ALA A 274 12.29 -8.88 -13.33
N VAL A 275 11.21 -8.99 -12.55
CA VAL A 275 9.99 -8.20 -12.76
C VAL A 275 10.26 -6.70 -12.60
N ARG A 276 10.96 -6.30 -11.54
CA ARG A 276 11.33 -4.89 -11.32
C ARG A 276 12.11 -4.33 -12.52
N LEU A 277 13.12 -5.09 -13.00
CA LEU A 277 13.89 -4.66 -14.16
C LEU A 277 13.07 -4.69 -15.45
N ALA A 278 12.14 -5.63 -15.62
CA ALA A 278 11.27 -5.71 -16.79
C ALA A 278 10.26 -4.56 -16.88
N MET A 279 9.77 -4.07 -15.74
CA MET A 279 8.84 -2.92 -15.71
C MET A 279 9.51 -1.60 -16.11
N ALA A 280 10.81 -1.42 -15.84
CA ALA A 280 11.51 -0.17 -16.09
C ALA A 280 11.56 0.21 -17.59
N PRO A 281 12.01 -0.64 -18.53
CA PRO A 281 12.00 -0.33 -19.95
C PRO A 281 10.58 -0.31 -20.55
N TYR A 282 9.62 -1.00 -19.98
CA TYR A 282 8.26 -1.01 -20.50
C TYR A 282 7.54 0.31 -20.23
N GLY A 283 7.30 0.67 -18.98
CA GLY A 283 6.53 1.87 -18.63
C GLY A 283 6.85 2.41 -17.23
N GLY A 284 7.91 1.91 -16.57
CA GLY A 284 8.27 2.26 -15.20
C GLY A 284 9.22 3.44 -15.07
N SER A 285 9.63 4.08 -16.15
CA SER A 285 10.56 5.20 -16.15
C SER A 285 10.24 6.23 -17.22
N VAL A 286 10.84 7.42 -17.14
CA VAL A 286 10.75 8.46 -18.18
C VAL A 286 11.55 8.12 -19.45
N THR A 287 12.36 7.08 -19.41
CA THR A 287 13.08 6.53 -20.58
C THR A 287 12.46 5.24 -21.09
N SER A 288 11.28 4.86 -20.56
CA SER A 288 10.57 3.65 -20.96
C SER A 288 9.97 3.78 -22.36
N ARG A 289 9.71 2.64 -23.00
CA ARG A 289 9.12 2.60 -24.34
C ARG A 289 7.71 3.20 -24.38
N LEU A 290 6.89 2.99 -23.34
CA LEU A 290 5.59 3.65 -23.28
C LEU A 290 5.73 5.17 -23.25
N PHE A 291 6.73 5.70 -22.53
CA PHE A 291 6.96 7.13 -22.50
C PHE A 291 7.53 7.64 -23.82
N LEU A 292 8.64 7.06 -24.30
CA LEU A 292 9.34 7.55 -25.48
C LEU A 292 8.57 7.32 -26.79
N ASN A 293 7.93 6.16 -26.93
CA ASN A 293 7.28 5.79 -28.19
C ASN A 293 5.82 6.24 -28.22
N VAL A 294 5.02 5.88 -27.22
CA VAL A 294 3.56 6.14 -27.24
C VAL A 294 3.25 7.61 -26.95
N ARG A 295 3.99 8.22 -25.99
CA ARG A 295 3.78 9.62 -25.62
C ARG A 295 4.57 10.58 -26.50
N GLU A 296 5.91 10.45 -26.56
CA GLU A 296 6.77 11.47 -27.17
C GLU A 296 6.84 11.35 -28.71
N ARG A 297 6.99 10.14 -29.24
CA ARG A 297 7.13 9.93 -30.71
C ARG A 297 5.77 9.95 -31.41
N ASP A 298 4.80 9.16 -30.89
CA ASP A 298 3.53 8.94 -31.57
C ASP A 298 2.44 9.92 -31.12
N HIS A 299 2.69 10.70 -30.06
CA HIS A 299 1.81 11.73 -29.48
C HIS A 299 0.39 11.22 -29.16
N LEU A 300 0.25 9.93 -28.78
CA LEU A 300 -1.04 9.29 -28.55
C LEU A 300 -1.62 9.55 -27.14
N CYS A 301 -0.79 10.08 -26.23
CA CYS A 301 -1.21 10.25 -24.84
C CYS A 301 -0.46 11.38 -24.15
N TYR A 302 -1.04 11.91 -23.09
CA TYR A 302 -0.43 12.91 -22.18
C TYR A 302 0.49 12.25 -21.14
N TYR A 303 0.11 11.07 -20.70
CA TYR A 303 0.93 10.19 -19.85
C TYR A 303 0.64 8.74 -20.21
N CYS A 304 1.64 7.90 -20.09
CA CYS A 304 1.53 6.45 -20.19
C CYS A 304 2.57 5.82 -19.27
N SER A 305 2.14 5.02 -18.32
CA SER A 305 3.03 4.40 -17.35
C SER A 305 2.54 3.01 -16.93
N SER A 306 3.48 2.13 -16.58
CA SER A 306 3.16 0.83 -16.01
C SER A 306 3.58 0.73 -14.56
N SER A 307 2.86 -0.09 -13.80
CA SER A 307 3.17 -0.46 -12.43
C SER A 307 2.89 -1.94 -12.20
N PHE A 308 3.61 -2.55 -11.25
CA PHE A 308 3.47 -3.96 -10.91
C PHE A 308 3.07 -4.16 -9.45
N GLN A 309 2.11 -5.05 -9.23
CA GLN A 309 1.62 -5.46 -7.92
C GLN A 309 2.10 -6.88 -7.59
N SER A 310 3.08 -6.99 -6.71
CA SER A 310 3.73 -8.27 -6.41
C SER A 310 2.83 -9.28 -5.68
N PHE A 311 1.84 -8.81 -4.91
CA PHE A 311 0.93 -9.68 -4.16
C PHE A 311 -0.12 -10.36 -5.04
N THR A 312 -0.43 -9.76 -6.17
CA THR A 312 -1.46 -10.26 -7.10
C THR A 312 -0.89 -10.69 -8.45
N GLY A 313 0.43 -10.57 -8.64
CA GLY A 313 1.07 -10.90 -9.92
C GLY A 313 0.47 -10.12 -11.10
N SER A 314 0.01 -8.89 -10.86
CA SER A 314 -0.66 -8.07 -11.86
C SER A 314 0.17 -6.87 -12.27
N MET A 315 0.06 -6.46 -13.53
CA MET A 315 0.63 -5.24 -14.08
C MET A 315 -0.51 -4.33 -14.54
N ALA A 316 -0.44 -3.06 -14.17
CA ALA A 316 -1.36 -2.03 -14.64
C ALA A 316 -0.63 -1.08 -15.59
N VAL A 317 -1.25 -0.75 -16.71
CA VAL A 317 -0.87 0.37 -17.58
C VAL A 317 -1.96 1.43 -17.50
N ASN A 318 -1.57 2.65 -17.16
CA ASN A 318 -2.49 3.79 -17.06
C ASN A 318 -2.09 4.86 -18.08
N SER A 319 -3.05 5.37 -18.83
CA SER A 319 -2.84 6.39 -19.84
C SER A 319 -3.97 7.42 -19.87
N GLY A 320 -3.60 8.68 -20.14
CA GLY A 320 -4.55 9.75 -20.48
C GLY A 320 -4.43 10.08 -21.94
N VAL A 321 -5.50 9.92 -22.70
CA VAL A 321 -5.47 9.97 -24.17
C VAL A 321 -6.54 10.91 -24.71
N GLU A 322 -6.39 11.36 -25.95
CA GLU A 322 -7.52 11.97 -26.67
C GLU A 322 -8.59 10.92 -26.96
N HIS A 323 -9.86 11.35 -26.97
CA HIS A 323 -10.99 10.44 -27.16
C HIS A 323 -10.89 9.66 -28.48
N THR A 324 -10.42 10.31 -29.55
CA THR A 324 -10.24 9.75 -30.88
C THR A 324 -9.05 8.80 -31.00
N ASP A 325 -8.07 8.91 -30.10
CA ASP A 325 -6.83 8.12 -30.14
C ASP A 325 -6.83 6.92 -29.19
N ALA A 326 -7.89 6.71 -28.40
CA ALA A 326 -7.95 5.66 -27.37
C ALA A 326 -7.63 4.26 -27.92
N ALA A 327 -8.24 3.87 -29.06
CA ALA A 327 -7.98 2.58 -29.68
C ALA A 327 -6.55 2.44 -30.22
N ARG A 328 -5.98 3.52 -30.77
CA ARG A 328 -4.59 3.54 -31.24
C ARG A 328 -3.61 3.45 -30.08
N ALA A 329 -3.90 4.14 -28.97
CA ALA A 329 -3.08 4.07 -27.77
C ALA A 329 -3.10 2.66 -27.13
N GLU A 330 -4.26 2.01 -27.07
CA GLU A 330 -4.36 0.61 -26.60
C GLU A 330 -3.49 -0.32 -27.45
N GLN A 331 -3.58 -0.20 -28.79
CA GLN A 331 -2.78 -0.99 -29.71
C GLN A 331 -1.27 -0.71 -29.57
N ALA A 332 -0.89 0.56 -29.41
CA ALA A 332 0.50 0.94 -29.22
C ALA A 332 1.07 0.37 -27.89
N VAL A 333 0.31 0.40 -26.82
CA VAL A 333 0.69 -0.21 -25.52
C VAL A 333 0.96 -1.70 -25.68
N LEU A 334 0.06 -2.43 -26.37
CA LEU A 334 0.23 -3.87 -26.61
C LEU A 334 1.41 -4.16 -27.53
N LYS A 335 1.61 -3.33 -28.56
CA LYS A 335 2.74 -3.45 -29.47
C LYS A 335 4.08 -3.27 -28.76
N GLU A 336 4.23 -2.25 -27.92
CA GLU A 336 5.47 -2.04 -27.17
C GLU A 336 5.78 -3.21 -26.21
N LEU A 337 4.76 -3.86 -25.64
CA LEU A 337 4.96 -5.08 -24.86
C LEU A 337 5.47 -6.23 -25.75
N ALA A 338 4.86 -6.46 -26.90
CA ALA A 338 5.27 -7.49 -27.84
C ALA A 338 6.70 -7.23 -28.38
N ASP A 339 7.02 -5.98 -28.72
CA ASP A 339 8.33 -5.57 -29.18
C ASP A 339 9.42 -5.78 -28.11
N LEU A 340 9.12 -5.63 -26.82
CA LEU A 340 10.03 -5.99 -25.74
C LEU A 340 10.19 -7.50 -25.57
N CYS A 341 9.12 -8.28 -25.78
CA CYS A 341 9.18 -9.74 -25.69
C CYS A 341 10.03 -10.36 -26.81
N ASP A 342 9.90 -9.89 -28.06
CA ASP A 342 10.44 -10.53 -29.24
C ASP A 342 11.55 -9.75 -29.93
N GLY A 343 11.60 -8.43 -29.72
CA GLY A 343 12.58 -7.53 -30.33
C GLY A 343 13.86 -7.36 -29.52
N PRO A 344 14.78 -6.51 -30.01
CA PRO A 344 16.00 -6.21 -29.28
C PRO A 344 15.74 -5.32 -28.06
N ILE A 345 16.34 -5.67 -26.94
CA ILE A 345 16.59 -4.78 -25.79
C ILE A 345 18.08 -4.51 -25.81
N THR A 346 18.50 -3.25 -25.97
CA THR A 346 19.93 -2.91 -26.02
C THR A 346 20.57 -3.00 -24.64
N ASP A 347 21.89 -3.19 -24.60
CA ASP A 347 22.62 -3.19 -23.32
C ASP A 347 22.52 -1.83 -22.64
N GLU A 348 22.57 -0.75 -23.42
CA GLU A 348 22.43 0.62 -22.92
C GLU A 348 21.06 0.85 -22.28
N GLU A 349 19.96 0.46 -22.95
CA GLU A 349 18.59 0.54 -22.42
C GLU A 349 18.45 -0.21 -21.09
N LEU A 350 19.00 -1.42 -21.01
CA LEU A 350 18.91 -2.24 -19.81
C LEU A 350 19.74 -1.67 -18.65
N GLU A 351 20.97 -1.18 -18.95
CA GLU A 351 21.83 -0.57 -17.93
C GLU A 351 21.30 0.77 -17.42
N ASP A 352 20.67 1.57 -18.25
CA ASP A 352 20.04 2.82 -17.83
C ASP A 352 18.86 2.54 -16.88
N CYS A 353 18.02 1.56 -17.21
CA CYS A 353 16.93 1.11 -16.36
C CYS A 353 17.45 0.56 -15.02
N ARG A 354 18.51 -0.26 -15.07
CA ARG A 354 19.14 -0.82 -13.86
C ARG A 354 19.70 0.27 -12.96
N ARG A 355 20.41 1.24 -13.53
CA ARG A 355 20.94 2.41 -12.81
C ARG A 355 19.84 3.21 -12.12
N GLY A 356 18.75 3.48 -12.82
CA GLY A 356 17.58 4.17 -12.24
C GLY A 356 16.97 3.44 -11.06
N LEU A 357 16.78 2.12 -11.17
CA LEU A 357 16.26 1.29 -10.07
C LEU A 357 17.21 1.25 -8.87
N LEU A 358 18.52 1.10 -9.10
CA LEU A 358 19.51 1.11 -8.02
C LEU A 358 19.56 2.46 -7.30
N ALA A 359 19.47 3.56 -8.07
CA ALA A 359 19.39 4.91 -7.47
C ALA A 359 18.12 5.09 -6.62
N GLY A 360 16.96 4.60 -7.07
CA GLY A 360 15.73 4.59 -6.30
C GLY A 360 15.83 3.78 -5.01
N MET A 361 16.53 2.63 -5.05
CA MET A 361 16.76 1.81 -3.86
C MET A 361 17.63 2.48 -2.80
N ASN A 362 18.58 3.34 -3.19
CA ASN A 362 19.40 4.08 -2.23
C ASN A 362 18.53 5.04 -1.38
N GLY A 363 17.55 5.70 -2.00
CA GLY A 363 16.64 6.60 -1.28
C GLY A 363 15.73 5.91 -0.26
N LEU A 364 15.47 4.60 -0.39
CA LEU A 364 14.67 3.85 0.58
C LEU A 364 15.31 3.79 1.97
N GLU A 365 16.64 3.72 2.03
CA GLU A 365 17.37 3.64 3.29
C GLU A 365 17.63 5.01 3.93
N ASP A 366 17.21 6.12 3.30
CA ASP A 366 17.43 7.46 3.81
C ASP A 366 16.35 7.92 4.81
N THR A 367 15.30 7.12 4.99
CA THR A 367 14.23 7.40 5.95
C THR A 367 13.86 6.15 6.75
N LEU A 368 13.42 6.34 8.01
CA LEU A 368 12.91 5.25 8.84
C LEU A 368 11.67 4.60 8.22
N GLY A 369 10.78 5.41 7.63
CA GLY A 369 9.59 4.91 6.93
C GLY A 369 9.93 4.10 5.67
N GLY A 370 10.97 4.46 4.94
CA GLY A 370 11.46 3.69 3.80
C GLY A 370 11.98 2.30 4.22
N ILE A 371 12.80 2.27 5.27
CA ILE A 371 13.31 1.02 5.86
C ILE A 371 12.14 0.14 6.34
N GLU A 372 11.21 0.72 7.11
CA GLU A 372 10.00 0.01 7.58
C GLU A 372 9.21 -0.59 6.42
N THR A 373 8.87 0.24 5.42
CA THR A 373 8.10 -0.20 4.25
C THR A 373 8.80 -1.33 3.52
N TRP A 374 10.11 -1.23 3.30
CA TRP A 374 10.89 -2.30 2.65
C TRP A 374 10.72 -3.63 3.40
N TYR A 375 11.10 -3.64 4.66
CA TYR A 375 11.12 -4.88 5.45
C TYR A 375 9.72 -5.44 5.70
N TYR A 376 8.73 -4.58 5.92
CA TYR A 376 7.36 -5.02 6.11
C TYR A 376 6.78 -5.65 4.83
N MET A 377 7.06 -5.08 3.66
CA MET A 377 6.69 -5.67 2.38
C MET A 377 7.34 -7.02 2.14
N GLU A 378 8.61 -7.19 2.53
CA GLU A 378 9.28 -8.50 2.47
C GLU A 378 8.62 -9.53 3.40
N VAL A 379 8.29 -9.12 4.63
CA VAL A 379 7.54 -9.97 5.58
C VAL A 379 6.19 -10.41 5.01
N LEU A 380 5.45 -9.52 4.37
CA LEU A 380 4.13 -9.82 3.80
C LEU A 380 4.20 -10.72 2.56
N ARG A 381 5.25 -10.61 1.74
CA ARG A 381 5.44 -11.49 0.58
C ARG A 381 5.68 -12.94 0.98
N GLY A 382 6.14 -13.17 2.21
CA GLY A 382 6.57 -14.49 2.67
C GLY A 382 7.96 -14.88 2.15
N GLY A 383 8.48 -15.97 2.65
CA GLY A 383 9.85 -16.40 2.33
C GLY A 383 10.92 -15.69 3.14
N PRO A 384 12.20 -15.84 2.76
CA PRO A 384 13.32 -15.15 3.42
C PRO A 384 13.22 -13.64 3.20
N VAL A 385 13.34 -12.87 4.29
CA VAL A 385 13.37 -11.41 4.22
C VAL A 385 14.67 -10.95 3.57
N GLN A 386 14.57 -10.32 2.43
CA GLN A 386 15.73 -9.77 1.70
C GLN A 386 16.11 -8.38 2.22
N THR A 387 17.41 -8.18 2.44
CA THR A 387 17.92 -6.82 2.67
C THR A 387 17.92 -6.01 1.37
N PRO A 388 17.95 -4.67 1.42
CA PRO A 388 18.16 -3.86 0.22
C PRO A 388 19.41 -4.27 -0.58
N ASP A 389 20.49 -4.67 0.09
CA ASP A 389 21.71 -5.15 -0.56
C ASP A 389 21.53 -6.50 -1.26
N ASP A 390 20.76 -7.43 -0.68
CA ASP A 390 20.39 -8.67 -1.36
C ASP A 390 19.61 -8.40 -2.64
N ALA A 391 18.64 -7.47 -2.56
CA ALA A 391 17.84 -7.09 -3.72
C ALA A 391 18.67 -6.33 -4.78
N ARG A 392 19.64 -5.50 -4.38
CA ARG A 392 20.60 -4.87 -5.33
C ARG A 392 21.43 -5.94 -6.05
N ARG A 393 21.95 -6.93 -5.31
CA ARG A 393 22.70 -8.04 -5.92
C ARG A 393 21.85 -8.86 -6.87
N ALA A 394 20.62 -9.17 -6.47
CA ALA A 394 19.68 -9.86 -7.33
C ALA A 394 19.38 -9.07 -8.62
N LEU A 395 19.17 -7.74 -8.51
CA LEU A 395 18.92 -6.87 -9.66
C LEU A 395 20.13 -6.79 -10.63
N LEU A 396 21.34 -6.80 -10.08
CA LEU A 396 22.58 -6.80 -10.89
C LEU A 396 22.76 -8.13 -11.66
N ALA A 397 22.25 -9.22 -11.14
CA ALA A 397 22.36 -10.54 -11.76
C ALA A 397 21.32 -10.80 -12.87
N VAL A 398 20.26 -9.97 -12.95
CA VAL A 398 19.19 -10.15 -13.95
C VAL A 398 19.72 -9.98 -15.36
N THR A 399 19.45 -10.93 -16.23
CA THR A 399 19.83 -10.91 -17.64
C THR A 399 18.71 -10.33 -18.52
N ARG A 400 19.05 -10.05 -19.78
CA ARG A 400 18.05 -9.66 -20.80
C ARG A 400 17.02 -10.76 -21.05
N GLU A 401 17.44 -12.02 -20.97
CA GLU A 401 16.56 -13.17 -21.14
C GLU A 401 15.55 -13.27 -20.01
N ASP A 402 15.99 -13.06 -18.76
CA ASP A 402 15.07 -13.03 -17.60
C ASP A 402 13.99 -11.94 -17.76
N VAL A 403 14.37 -10.76 -18.27
CA VAL A 403 13.44 -9.67 -18.56
C VAL A 403 12.39 -10.09 -19.59
N ARG A 404 12.83 -10.69 -20.72
CA ARG A 404 11.91 -11.18 -21.76
C ARG A 404 11.00 -12.29 -21.28
N ASP A 405 11.56 -13.24 -20.54
CA ASP A 405 10.82 -14.40 -20.04
C ASP A 405 9.71 -13.98 -19.05
N ILE A 406 9.96 -12.95 -18.27
CA ILE A 406 8.93 -12.36 -17.39
C ILE A 406 7.88 -11.61 -18.21
N LEU A 407 8.28 -10.76 -19.17
CA LEU A 407 7.32 -9.99 -19.97
C LEU A 407 6.40 -10.90 -20.79
N LYS A 408 6.90 -12.01 -21.35
CA LYS A 408 6.11 -13.00 -22.09
C LYS A 408 5.02 -13.67 -21.27
N GLN A 409 5.13 -13.64 -19.95
CA GLN A 409 4.14 -14.27 -19.07
C GLN A 409 2.92 -13.37 -18.84
N PHE A 410 3.03 -12.06 -19.06
CA PHE A 410 1.91 -11.16 -18.89
C PHE A 410 0.91 -11.29 -20.05
N THR A 411 -0.36 -11.45 -19.69
CA THR A 411 -1.47 -11.45 -20.65
C THR A 411 -2.50 -10.40 -20.26
N LEU A 412 -3.00 -9.63 -21.23
CA LEU A 412 -4.08 -8.68 -21.01
C LEU A 412 -5.32 -9.43 -20.47
N SER A 413 -5.93 -8.89 -19.43
CA SER A 413 -7.18 -9.42 -18.85
C SER A 413 -8.32 -8.42 -18.85
N VAL A 414 -8.00 -7.12 -18.69
CA VAL A 414 -9.00 -6.04 -18.67
C VAL A 414 -8.44 -4.83 -19.41
N SER A 415 -9.27 -4.23 -20.25
CA SER A 415 -9.06 -2.90 -20.80
C SER A 415 -10.29 -2.06 -20.45
N CYS A 416 -10.11 -1.05 -19.60
CA CYS A 416 -11.15 -0.13 -19.17
C CYS A 416 -10.88 1.25 -19.76
N LEU A 417 -11.87 1.77 -20.49
CA LEU A 417 -11.83 3.09 -21.12
C LEU A 417 -12.94 3.96 -20.54
N LEU A 418 -12.57 5.10 -19.99
CA LEU A 418 -13.48 6.16 -19.62
C LEU A 418 -13.37 7.24 -20.69
N THR A 419 -14.46 7.51 -21.40
CA THR A 419 -14.48 8.44 -22.54
C THR A 419 -15.80 9.22 -22.60
N ARG A 420 -15.89 10.25 -23.41
CA ARG A 420 -17.16 10.94 -23.68
C ARG A 420 -18.03 10.16 -24.66
N GLU A 421 -19.33 10.45 -24.69
CA GLU A 421 -20.23 9.92 -25.71
C GLU A 421 -19.83 10.43 -27.10
N GLU A 422 -19.92 9.54 -28.10
CA GLU A 422 -19.73 9.93 -29.50
C GLU A 422 -20.86 10.87 -29.92
N GLY A 423 -20.52 12.09 -30.33
CA GLY A 423 -21.51 13.08 -30.82
C GLY A 423 -21.62 14.35 -29.97
N ASN A 424 -20.95 14.44 -28.83
CA ASN A 424 -20.96 15.65 -28.00
C ASN A 424 -19.71 16.52 -28.30
N GLU A 425 -19.67 17.10 -29.51
CA GLU A 425 -18.57 17.97 -29.97
C GLU A 425 -18.70 19.43 -29.50
N ASN A 426 -19.56 19.74 -28.54
CA ASN A 426 -19.79 21.10 -28.05
C ASN A 426 -19.33 21.25 -26.60
N GLY A 427 -18.10 21.71 -26.41
CA GLY A 427 -17.56 22.17 -25.17
C GLY A 427 -16.41 23.14 -25.40
#